data_30d5867d4c1a16ec9c1f26e6858f11c6
#
_entry.id   30d5867d4c1a16ec9c1f26e6858f11c6
#
_cell.length_a   1.000
_cell.length_b   1.000
_cell.length_c   1.000
_cell.angle_alpha   90.00
_cell.angle_beta   90.00
_cell.angle_gamma   90.00
#
_symmetry.space_group_name_H-M   'P 1'
#
loop_
_entity.id
_entity.type
_entity.pdbx_description
1 polymer ?
#
loop_
_entity_poly.entity_id
_entity_poly.type
_entity_poly.pdbx_seq_one_letter_code
_entity_poly.pdbx_strand_id
1 'polypeptide(L)'
;MRSFASDNNSGVHPLVMEALNRANRDHAIGYGDDPWTEEAVCKIREAFTPDCEPLFVFNGTGSNAVVLQLCTRPYNSIICAETAHIYVDECGAPARMTGCQIRPIATPDGKLTPDLVRPYLCHFGEQHHSQPGALSLIHISEPTRHLRIS
;
A
#
# COMPACT_ATOMS: atom_id res chain seq x y z
N MET A 1 -14.35 -25.81 -7.37
CA MET A 1 -13.10 -25.60 -8.17
C MET A 1 -12.24 -24.59 -7.43
N ARG A 2 -10.94 -24.84 -7.24
CA ARG A 2 -10.02 -23.85 -6.66
C ARG A 2 -9.45 -23.00 -7.78
N SER A 3 -9.51 -21.67 -7.64
CA SER A 3 -8.91 -20.72 -8.57
C SER A 3 -7.56 -20.26 -8.05
N PHE A 4 -6.58 -20.15 -8.93
CA PHE A 4 -5.26 -19.58 -8.64
C PHE A 4 -5.04 -18.23 -9.36
N ALA A 5 -6.10 -17.66 -9.93
CA ALA A 5 -6.03 -16.40 -10.68
C ALA A 5 -5.85 -15.19 -9.75
N SER A 6 -6.47 -15.20 -8.57
CA SER A 6 -6.35 -14.16 -7.53
C SER A 6 -6.91 -14.70 -6.21
N ASP A 7 -6.32 -14.28 -5.09
CA ASP A 7 -6.85 -14.49 -3.75
C ASP A 7 -8.20 -13.78 -3.54
N ASN A 8 -8.46 -12.70 -4.27
CA ASN A 8 -9.76 -12.01 -4.29
C ASN A 8 -10.92 -12.91 -4.74
N ASN A 9 -10.62 -14.03 -5.41
CA ASN A 9 -11.63 -15.00 -5.83
C ASN A 9 -11.94 -16.04 -4.74
N SER A 10 -11.23 -16.00 -3.62
CA SER A 10 -11.40 -16.94 -2.52
C SER A 10 -12.50 -16.51 -1.57
N GLY A 11 -13.20 -17.49 -1.02
CA GLY A 11 -14.10 -17.25 0.10
C GLY A 11 -13.33 -16.89 1.38
N VAL A 12 -14.05 -16.30 2.31
CA VAL A 12 -13.50 -15.93 3.62
C VAL A 12 -13.09 -17.19 4.39
N HIS A 13 -11.92 -17.15 5.05
CA HIS A 13 -11.46 -18.27 5.88
C HIS A 13 -12.46 -18.54 7.03
N PRO A 14 -12.78 -19.81 7.34
CA PRO A 14 -13.78 -20.14 8.37
C PRO A 14 -13.55 -19.45 9.72
N LEU A 15 -12.32 -19.36 10.21
CA LEU A 15 -12.00 -18.67 11.47
C LEU A 15 -12.31 -17.16 11.42
N VAL A 16 -12.19 -16.53 10.25
CA VAL A 16 -12.57 -15.12 10.06
C VAL A 16 -14.10 -14.98 10.13
N MET A 17 -14.85 -15.89 9.49
CA MET A 17 -16.30 -15.90 9.60
C MET A 17 -16.79 -16.14 11.04
N GLU A 18 -16.12 -17.01 11.78
CA GLU A 18 -16.41 -17.21 13.21
C GLU A 18 -16.14 -15.94 14.03
N ALA A 19 -15.03 -15.24 13.74
CA ALA A 19 -14.70 -13.98 14.39
C ALA A 19 -15.75 -12.89 14.09
N LEU A 20 -16.17 -12.78 12.83
CA LEU A 20 -17.25 -11.87 12.43
C LEU A 20 -18.56 -12.17 13.16
N ASN A 21 -18.95 -13.45 13.26
CA ASN A 21 -20.13 -13.87 13.98
C ASN A 21 -20.06 -13.58 15.50
N ARG A 22 -18.85 -13.65 16.10
CA ARG A 22 -18.65 -13.26 17.49
C ARG A 22 -18.76 -11.75 17.69
N ALA A 23 -18.17 -10.98 16.78
CA ALA A 23 -18.18 -9.51 16.85
C ALA A 23 -19.58 -8.92 16.51
N ASN A 24 -20.36 -9.62 15.70
CA ASN A 24 -21.71 -9.18 15.28
C ASN A 24 -22.78 -9.54 16.34
N ARG A 25 -22.51 -9.20 17.59
CA ARG A 25 -23.44 -9.38 18.72
C ARG A 25 -23.54 -8.08 19.48
N ASP A 26 -24.77 -7.78 19.93
CA ASP A 26 -25.08 -6.60 20.73
C ASP A 26 -24.67 -5.26 20.05
N HIS A 27 -24.32 -4.28 20.85
CA HIS A 27 -23.92 -2.96 20.38
C HIS A 27 -22.50 -2.64 20.84
N ALA A 28 -21.71 -2.06 19.93
CA ALA A 28 -20.39 -1.53 20.23
C ALA A 28 -20.31 -0.07 19.77
N ILE A 29 -19.50 0.73 20.43
CA ILE A 29 -19.21 2.11 20.02
C ILE A 29 -18.42 2.04 18.72
N GLY A 30 -18.76 2.85 17.73
CA GLY A 30 -18.06 2.93 16.46
C GLY A 30 -16.82 3.83 16.51
N TYR A 31 -16.25 4.07 15.33
CA TYR A 31 -15.15 5.02 15.10
C TYR A 31 -13.81 4.65 15.75
N GLY A 32 -13.61 3.35 16.02
CA GLY A 32 -12.38 2.86 16.59
C GLY A 32 -12.37 2.74 18.12
N ASP A 33 -13.45 3.14 18.79
CA ASP A 33 -13.60 3.06 20.26
C ASP A 33 -14.23 1.74 20.72
N ASP A 34 -14.18 0.72 19.88
CA ASP A 34 -14.71 -0.62 20.17
C ASP A 34 -13.60 -1.58 20.61
N PRO A 35 -13.96 -2.62 21.41
CA PRO A 35 -12.97 -3.56 21.95
C PRO A 35 -12.29 -4.42 20.87
N TRP A 36 -12.90 -4.61 19.70
CA TRP A 36 -12.32 -5.37 18.60
C TRP A 36 -11.18 -4.60 17.94
N THR A 37 -11.37 -3.29 17.74
CA THR A 37 -10.32 -2.39 17.23
C THR A 37 -9.17 -2.30 18.22
N GLU A 38 -9.44 -2.15 19.51
CA GLU A 38 -8.41 -2.12 20.56
C GLU A 38 -7.58 -3.42 20.56
N GLU A 39 -8.23 -4.58 20.54
CA GLU A 39 -7.54 -5.88 20.49
C GLU A 39 -6.67 -6.00 19.21
N ALA A 40 -7.19 -5.56 18.05
CA ALA A 40 -6.43 -5.59 16.81
C ALA A 40 -5.20 -4.69 16.87
N VAL A 41 -5.32 -3.47 17.39
CA VAL A 41 -4.19 -2.55 17.60
C VAL A 41 -3.13 -3.17 18.52
N CYS A 42 -3.56 -3.76 19.64
CA CYS A 42 -2.62 -4.44 20.56
C CYS A 42 -1.85 -5.55 19.85
N LYS A 43 -2.53 -6.42 19.10
CA LYS A 43 -1.87 -7.51 18.37
C LYS A 43 -0.91 -7.02 17.29
N ILE A 44 -1.23 -5.92 16.61
CA ILE A 44 -0.32 -5.30 15.63
C ILE A 44 0.92 -4.76 16.33
N ARG A 45 0.75 -4.07 17.46
CA ARG A 45 1.86 -3.56 18.26
C ARG A 45 2.76 -4.66 18.81
N GLU A 46 2.20 -5.78 19.25
CA GLU A 46 2.96 -6.96 19.65
C GLU A 46 3.78 -7.55 18.48
N ALA A 47 3.21 -7.58 17.28
CA ALA A 47 3.86 -8.16 16.10
C ALA A 47 4.95 -7.25 15.48
N PHE A 48 4.83 -5.94 15.61
CA PHE A 48 5.77 -4.97 15.03
C PHE A 48 6.59 -4.26 16.10
N THR A 49 6.06 -3.18 16.64
CA THR A 49 6.67 -2.45 17.76
C THR A 49 5.58 -1.84 18.64
N PRO A 50 5.82 -1.65 19.95
CA PRO A 50 4.86 -1.01 20.85
C PRO A 50 4.48 0.43 20.43
N ASP A 51 5.39 1.12 19.74
CA ASP A 51 5.24 2.52 19.34
C ASP A 51 4.58 2.68 17.95
N CYS A 52 4.22 1.58 17.27
CA CYS A 52 3.56 1.70 15.98
C CYS A 52 2.12 2.21 16.14
N GLU A 53 1.69 3.03 15.17
CA GLU A 53 0.32 3.53 15.09
C GLU A 53 -0.39 2.85 13.91
N PRO A 54 -1.24 1.84 14.16
CA PRO A 54 -2.01 1.18 13.12
C PRO A 54 -3.12 2.07 12.60
N LEU A 55 -3.20 2.23 11.29
CA LEU A 55 -4.27 2.95 10.60
C LEU A 55 -5.06 1.96 9.75
N PHE A 56 -6.35 1.81 10.07
CA PHE A 56 -7.24 0.95 9.29
C PHE A 56 -7.78 1.71 8.09
N VAL A 57 -7.62 1.14 6.91
CA VAL A 57 -8.08 1.69 5.64
C VAL A 57 -8.91 0.65 4.88
N PHE A 58 -9.73 1.12 3.94
CA PHE A 58 -10.67 0.26 3.22
C PHE A 58 -9.98 -0.76 2.30
N ASN A 59 -8.89 -0.35 1.63
CA ASN A 59 -8.16 -1.20 0.68
C ASN A 59 -6.71 -0.75 0.51
N GLY A 60 -5.94 -1.49 -0.30
CA GLY A 60 -4.53 -1.20 -0.59
C GLY A 60 -4.31 0.15 -1.27
N THR A 61 -5.16 0.55 -2.20
CA THR A 61 -5.08 1.88 -2.84
C THR A 61 -5.25 3.01 -1.82
N GLY A 62 -6.21 2.86 -0.88
CA GLY A 62 -6.37 3.80 0.22
C GLY A 62 -5.14 3.84 1.12
N SER A 63 -4.54 2.67 1.41
CA SER A 63 -3.30 2.58 2.18
C SER A 63 -2.15 3.32 1.49
N ASN A 64 -1.92 3.04 0.20
CA ASN A 64 -0.87 3.70 -0.57
C ASN A 64 -1.06 5.21 -0.61
N ALA A 65 -2.28 5.69 -0.85
CA ALA A 65 -2.58 7.12 -0.87
C ALA A 65 -2.27 7.80 0.47
N VAL A 66 -2.71 7.22 1.59
CA VAL A 66 -2.49 7.76 2.94
C VAL A 66 -1.00 7.75 3.30
N VAL A 67 -0.32 6.62 3.12
CA VAL A 67 1.12 6.50 3.45
C VAL A 67 1.96 7.46 2.63
N LEU A 68 1.73 7.53 1.31
CA LEU A 68 2.47 8.44 0.45
C LEU A 68 2.21 9.91 0.80
N GLN A 69 0.97 10.26 1.16
CA GLN A 69 0.64 11.62 1.59
C GLN A 69 1.31 12.00 2.92
N LEU A 70 1.46 11.05 3.84
CA LEU A 70 2.18 11.26 5.09
C LEU A 70 3.70 11.45 4.87
N CYS A 71 4.27 10.71 3.91
CA CYS A 71 5.70 10.69 3.64
C CYS A 71 6.20 11.79 2.69
N THR A 72 5.30 12.46 1.95
CA THR A 72 5.69 13.36 0.86
C THR A 72 5.06 14.75 0.95
N ARG A 73 5.54 15.65 0.12
CA ARG A 73 4.97 16.98 -0.14
C ARG A 73 4.69 17.11 -1.64
N PRO A 74 3.76 17.98 -2.09
CA PRO A 74 3.37 18.11 -3.50
C PRO A 74 4.52 18.34 -4.48
N TYR A 75 5.63 18.90 -4.02
CA TYR A 75 6.83 19.12 -4.85
C TYR A 75 7.77 17.90 -4.90
N ASN A 76 7.43 16.82 -4.22
CA ASN A 76 8.22 15.59 -4.26
C ASN A 76 7.94 14.75 -5.51
N SER A 77 8.85 13.84 -5.77
CA SER A 77 8.62 12.71 -6.66
C SER A 77 8.59 11.39 -5.88
N ILE A 78 7.80 10.46 -6.38
CA ILE A 78 7.69 9.10 -5.86
C ILE A 78 8.29 8.17 -6.90
N ILE A 79 9.36 7.49 -6.54
CA ILE A 79 10.06 6.54 -7.41
C ILE A 79 9.44 5.16 -7.22
N CYS A 80 9.21 4.44 -8.32
CA CYS A 80 8.67 3.08 -8.27
C CYS A 80 9.12 2.29 -9.52
N ALA A 81 8.91 0.97 -9.52
CA ALA A 81 9.03 0.20 -10.75
C ALA A 81 7.89 0.55 -11.72
N GLU A 82 8.12 0.42 -13.03
CA GLU A 82 7.07 0.66 -14.04
C GLU A 82 5.87 -0.30 -13.92
N THR A 83 6.08 -1.45 -13.27
CA THR A 83 5.04 -2.45 -12.98
C THR A 83 4.39 -2.26 -11.62
N ALA A 84 4.80 -1.25 -10.85
CA ALA A 84 4.28 -1.02 -9.50
C ALA A 84 2.79 -0.68 -9.52
N HIS A 85 2.04 -1.23 -8.59
CA HIS A 85 0.60 -1.06 -8.46
C HIS A 85 0.19 0.42 -8.41
N ILE A 86 0.94 1.26 -7.69
CA ILE A 86 0.70 2.71 -7.59
C ILE A 86 0.78 3.44 -8.94
N TYR A 87 1.44 2.84 -9.93
CA TYR A 87 1.60 3.41 -11.26
C TYR A 87 0.58 2.85 -12.27
N VAL A 88 0.32 1.52 -12.23
CA VAL A 88 -0.46 0.85 -13.29
C VAL A 88 -1.91 0.54 -12.90
N ASP A 89 -2.23 0.30 -11.62
CA ASP A 89 -3.51 -0.28 -11.20
C ASP A 89 -4.30 0.55 -10.18
N GLU A 90 -3.94 1.82 -9.95
CA GLU A 90 -4.63 2.70 -8.97
C GLU A 90 -5.29 3.93 -9.61
N CYS A 91 -5.50 3.92 -10.92
CA CYS A 91 -6.17 5.01 -11.64
C CYS A 91 -5.60 6.41 -11.33
N GLY A 92 -4.30 6.51 -11.03
CA GLY A 92 -3.64 7.76 -10.68
C GLY A 92 -3.97 8.30 -9.28
N ALA A 93 -4.62 7.52 -8.41
CA ALA A 93 -4.97 7.94 -7.06
C ALA A 93 -3.77 8.45 -6.24
N PRO A 94 -2.60 7.79 -6.22
CA PRO A 94 -1.44 8.31 -5.49
C PRO A 94 -0.99 9.70 -5.96
N ALA A 95 -0.88 9.91 -7.26
CA ALA A 95 -0.51 11.21 -7.83
C ALA A 95 -1.55 12.29 -7.51
N ARG A 96 -2.85 11.95 -7.62
CA ARG A 96 -3.96 12.88 -7.35
C ARG A 96 -4.01 13.30 -5.88
N MET A 97 -3.79 12.36 -4.97
CA MET A 97 -3.90 12.61 -3.54
C MET A 97 -2.68 13.33 -2.96
N THR A 98 -1.49 13.01 -3.45
CA THR A 98 -0.23 13.60 -2.97
C THR A 98 0.16 14.89 -3.71
N GLY A 99 -0.27 15.04 -4.97
CA GLY A 99 0.24 16.07 -5.88
C GLY A 99 1.66 15.78 -6.39
N CYS A 100 2.25 14.63 -6.02
CA CYS A 100 3.60 14.26 -6.39
C CYS A 100 3.70 13.75 -7.83
N GLN A 101 4.86 13.94 -8.43
CA GLN A 101 5.21 13.29 -9.69
C GLN A 101 5.56 11.82 -9.42
N ILE A 102 4.88 10.89 -10.09
CA ILE A 102 5.30 9.48 -10.10
C ILE A 102 6.40 9.32 -11.13
N ARG A 103 7.53 8.72 -10.73
CA ARG A 103 8.69 8.45 -11.60
C ARG A 103 8.92 6.95 -11.72
N PRO A 104 8.31 6.29 -12.73
CA PRO A 104 8.50 4.88 -12.95
C PRO A 104 9.90 4.59 -13.51
N ILE A 105 10.49 3.50 -13.06
CA ILE A 105 11.76 2.97 -13.55
C ILE A 105 11.48 1.68 -14.30
N ALA A 106 11.96 1.59 -15.54
CA ALA A 106 11.94 0.36 -16.31
C ALA A 106 12.82 -0.71 -15.65
N THR A 107 12.28 -1.89 -15.47
CA THR A 107 12.94 -3.01 -14.81
C THR A 107 12.75 -4.29 -15.61
N PRO A 108 13.78 -5.18 -15.68
CA PRO A 108 13.65 -6.43 -16.43
C PRO A 108 12.72 -7.45 -15.77
N ASP A 109 12.54 -7.37 -14.45
CA ASP A 109 11.81 -8.36 -13.65
C ASP A 109 10.86 -7.72 -12.62
N GLY A 110 10.56 -6.43 -12.77
CA GLY A 110 9.70 -5.68 -11.87
C GLY A 110 10.38 -5.28 -10.55
N LYS A 111 11.67 -5.54 -10.36
CA LYS A 111 12.38 -5.26 -9.10
C LYS A 111 13.31 -4.07 -9.24
N LEU A 112 13.28 -3.20 -8.26
CA LEU A 112 14.23 -2.10 -8.14
C LEU A 112 15.51 -2.56 -7.45
N THR A 113 16.65 -2.12 -7.99
CA THR A 113 17.96 -2.24 -7.34
C THR A 113 18.51 -0.85 -7.02
N PRO A 114 19.44 -0.71 -6.09
CA PRO A 114 20.09 0.57 -5.79
C PRO A 114 20.69 1.24 -7.04
N ASP A 115 21.25 0.48 -7.96
CA ASP A 115 21.87 1.03 -9.17
C ASP A 115 20.83 1.58 -10.15
N LEU A 116 19.66 0.95 -10.26
CA LEU A 116 18.52 1.48 -11.04
C LEU A 116 17.94 2.75 -10.44
N VAL A 117 17.91 2.86 -9.12
CA VAL A 117 17.34 4.01 -8.41
C VAL A 117 18.31 5.20 -8.37
N ARG A 118 19.63 4.95 -8.26
CA ARG A 118 20.66 6.00 -8.09
C ARG A 118 20.56 7.18 -9.08
N PRO A 119 20.33 6.97 -10.40
CA PRO A 119 20.18 8.08 -11.34
C PRO A 119 19.00 9.02 -11.06
N TYR A 120 18.00 8.53 -10.33
CA TYR A 120 16.79 9.29 -9.95
C TYR A 120 16.96 10.06 -8.65
N LEU A 121 18.01 9.77 -7.87
CA LEU A 121 18.38 10.50 -6.65
C LEU A 121 19.26 11.70 -7.00
N CYS A 122 18.72 12.62 -7.77
CA CYS A 122 19.42 13.80 -8.26
C CYS A 122 18.57 15.05 -8.03
N HIS A 123 19.15 16.21 -8.34
CA HIS A 123 18.48 17.52 -8.29
C HIS A 123 18.03 17.95 -6.89
N PHE A 124 18.65 17.44 -5.84
CA PHE A 124 18.36 17.86 -4.46
C PHE A 124 18.61 19.36 -4.28
N GLY A 125 17.60 20.10 -3.82
CA GLY A 125 17.68 21.54 -3.60
C GLY A 125 17.50 22.39 -4.87
N GLU A 126 17.31 21.80 -6.03
CA GLU A 126 17.02 22.52 -7.28
C GLU A 126 15.54 22.89 -7.35
N GLN A 127 15.24 24.17 -7.35
CA GLN A 127 13.87 24.69 -7.30
C GLN A 127 12.99 24.33 -8.52
N HIS A 128 13.59 23.96 -9.65
CA HIS A 128 12.89 23.64 -10.89
C HIS A 128 12.59 22.16 -11.09
N HIS A 129 13.05 21.31 -10.17
CA HIS A 129 12.91 19.85 -10.25
C HIS A 129 12.14 19.28 -9.06
N SER A 130 11.31 18.28 -9.32
CA SER A 130 10.68 17.52 -8.23
C SER A 130 11.73 16.80 -7.41
N GLN A 131 11.60 16.90 -6.08
CA GLN A 131 12.58 16.34 -5.16
C GLN A 131 12.23 14.88 -4.85
N PRO A 132 13.17 13.92 -4.92
CA PRO A 132 12.91 12.55 -4.48
C PRO A 132 12.43 12.54 -3.01
N GLY A 133 11.21 12.07 -2.77
CA GLY A 133 10.59 12.07 -1.44
C GLY A 133 10.23 10.68 -0.93
N ALA A 134 9.93 9.75 -1.83
CA ALA A 134 9.59 8.38 -1.47
C ALA A 134 10.05 7.39 -2.53
N LEU A 135 10.33 6.17 -2.09
CA LEU A 135 10.59 5.00 -2.91
C LEU A 135 9.56 3.94 -2.56
N SER A 136 8.71 3.59 -3.52
CA SER A 136 7.77 2.48 -3.36
C SER A 136 8.41 1.18 -3.82
N LEU A 137 8.49 0.21 -2.91
CA LEU A 137 9.01 -1.13 -3.17
C LEU A 137 7.91 -2.18 -3.37
N ILE A 138 6.64 -1.74 -3.40
CA ILE A 138 5.52 -2.61 -3.74
C ILE A 138 5.49 -2.78 -5.26
N HIS A 139 6.26 -3.74 -5.75
CA HIS A 139 6.38 -4.00 -7.18
C HIS A 139 5.19 -4.77 -7.73
N ILE A 140 4.56 -5.57 -6.87
CA ILE A 140 3.45 -6.46 -7.18
C ILE A 140 2.52 -6.43 -5.97
N SER A 141 1.27 -6.04 -6.15
CA SER A 141 0.29 -6.05 -5.06
C SER A 141 -0.17 -7.46 -4.68
N GLU A 142 -0.06 -8.39 -5.63
CA GLU A 142 -0.46 -9.78 -5.46
C GLU A 142 0.47 -10.69 -6.28
N PRO A 143 1.01 -11.77 -5.69
CA PRO A 143 1.93 -12.68 -6.39
C PRO A 143 1.34 -13.34 -7.65
N THR A 144 0.02 -13.32 -7.80
CA THR A 144 -0.72 -14.02 -8.84
C THR A 144 -1.20 -13.13 -9.98
N ARG A 145 -1.05 -11.80 -9.91
CA ARG A 145 -1.59 -10.86 -10.90
C ARG A 145 -0.83 -10.80 -12.22
N HIS A 146 0.39 -11.37 -12.28
CA HIS A 146 1.23 -11.34 -13.46
C HIS A 146 0.94 -12.42 -14.52
N LEU A 147 -0.02 -13.28 -14.30
CA LEU A 147 -0.45 -14.25 -15.29
C LEU A 147 -1.78 -13.84 -15.92
N ARG A 148 -1.83 -12.69 -16.57
CA ARG A 148 -2.75 -12.54 -17.69
C ARG A 148 -2.17 -13.33 -18.85
N ILE A 149 -2.48 -14.62 -18.88
CA ILE A 149 -2.39 -15.40 -20.10
C ILE A 149 -3.56 -14.90 -20.95
N SER A 150 -3.23 -14.14 -21.98
CA SER A 150 -4.14 -13.80 -23.09
C SER A 150 -4.58 -15.05 -23.83
#